data_da9a92239374ca5cefbf31920bc3bb5c
#
_entry.id   da9a92239374ca5cefbf31920bc3bb5c
#
_cell.length_a   1.000
_cell.length_b   1.000
_cell.length_c   1.000
_cell.angle_alpha   90.00
_cell.angle_beta   90.00
_cell.angle_gamma   90.00
#
_symmetry.space_group_name_H-M   'P 1'
#
loop_
_entity.id
_entity.type
_entity.pdbx_description
1 polymer ?
#
loop_
_entity_poly.entity_id
_entity_poly.type
_entity_poly.pdbx_seq_one_letter_code
_entity_poly.pdbx_strand_id
1 'polypeptide(L)'
;MSKTTVTRLFIGSIIAVIAGAILAVAAVAIAIASNVFVMTGNDITGVRSSGLAWSLIGLGIVGGLTIAGGLISGLLSWIGALLNTWQIESKAWFVGLLLLGIFNFGFVAMIAYLVAGPDGTARIAPRSALAPTPA
;
A
#
# COMPACT_ATOMS: atom_id res chain seq x y z
N MET A 1 12.00 7.22 9.91
CA MET A 1 10.65 7.76 9.57
C MET A 1 9.80 7.75 10.82
N SER A 2 8.86 8.72 10.97
CA SER A 2 7.92 8.66 12.11
C SER A 2 6.83 7.61 11.85
N LYS A 3 6.31 6.97 12.89
CA LYS A 3 5.19 6.01 12.80
C LYS A 3 3.99 6.64 12.09
N THR A 4 3.71 7.91 12.36
CA THR A 4 2.63 8.66 11.71
C THR A 4 2.78 8.74 10.20
N THR A 5 4.02 8.96 9.70
CA THR A 5 4.29 9.01 8.25
C THR A 5 4.09 7.64 7.61
N VAL A 6 4.59 6.57 8.23
CA VAL A 6 4.41 5.19 7.77
C VAL A 6 2.92 4.84 7.72
N THR A 7 2.16 5.18 8.77
CA THR A 7 0.71 4.96 8.84
C THR A 7 -0.04 5.67 7.71
N ARG A 8 0.25 6.96 7.50
CA ARG A 8 -0.40 7.75 6.43
C ARG A 8 -0.11 7.21 5.04
N LEU A 9 1.15 6.83 4.77
CA LEU A 9 1.54 6.22 3.51
C LEU A 9 0.83 4.89 3.29
N PHE A 10 0.73 4.06 4.32
CA PHE A 10 0.06 2.77 4.22
C PHE A 10 -1.45 2.90 3.98
N ILE A 11 -2.13 3.76 4.73
CA ILE A 11 -3.57 4.02 4.53
C ILE A 11 -3.80 4.61 3.13
N GLY A 12 -2.97 5.58 2.71
CA GLY A 12 -3.04 6.15 1.37
C GLY A 12 -2.84 5.12 0.27
N SER A 13 -1.92 4.17 0.46
CA SER A 13 -1.69 3.07 -0.49
C SER A 13 -2.91 2.17 -0.65
N ILE A 14 -3.58 1.82 0.45
CA ILE A 14 -4.80 1.00 0.43
C ILE A 14 -5.91 1.74 -0.33
N ILE A 15 -6.13 3.01 0.00
CA ILE A 15 -7.15 3.84 -0.67
C ILE A 15 -6.85 3.93 -2.17
N ALA A 16 -5.59 4.14 -2.56
CA ALA A 16 -5.19 4.21 -3.96
C ALA A 16 -5.43 2.89 -4.70
N VAL A 17 -5.07 1.75 -4.10
CA VAL A 17 -5.30 0.43 -4.69
C VAL A 17 -6.80 0.16 -4.87
N ILE A 18 -7.62 0.43 -3.85
CA ILE A 18 -9.07 0.23 -3.92
C ILE A 18 -9.68 1.15 -4.99
N ALA A 19 -9.33 2.43 -5.00
CA ALA A 19 -9.84 3.39 -5.98
C ALA A 19 -9.44 2.99 -7.41
N GLY A 20 -8.17 2.60 -7.63
CA GLY A 20 -7.70 2.13 -8.92
C GLY A 20 -8.39 0.84 -9.36
N ALA A 21 -8.66 -0.09 -8.45
CA ALA A 21 -9.40 -1.32 -8.74
C ALA A 21 -10.87 -1.01 -9.14
N ILE A 22 -11.53 -0.10 -8.43
CA ILE A 22 -12.89 0.33 -8.78
C ILE A 22 -12.93 0.95 -10.17
N LEU A 23 -11.97 1.83 -10.49
CA LEU A 23 -11.87 2.44 -11.83
C LEU A 23 -11.64 1.41 -12.91
N ALA A 24 -10.73 0.46 -12.71
CA ALA A 24 -10.44 -0.59 -13.68
C ALA A 24 -11.66 -1.51 -13.90
N VAL A 25 -12.30 -1.95 -12.82
CA VAL A 25 -13.50 -2.80 -12.91
C VAL A 25 -14.66 -2.06 -13.58
N ALA A 26 -14.87 -0.78 -13.25
CA ALA A 26 -15.90 0.05 -13.88
C ALA A 26 -15.64 0.21 -15.39
N ALA A 27 -14.39 0.46 -15.79
CA ALA A 27 -14.02 0.57 -17.20
C ALA A 27 -14.33 -0.72 -17.97
N VAL A 28 -13.99 -1.88 -17.42
CA VAL A 28 -14.27 -3.20 -18.01
C VAL A 28 -15.79 -3.46 -18.07
N ALA A 29 -16.50 -3.21 -16.99
CA ALA A 29 -17.96 -3.43 -16.93
C ALA A 29 -18.70 -2.56 -17.97
N ILE A 30 -18.34 -1.29 -18.08
CA ILE A 30 -18.92 -0.38 -19.08
C ILE A 30 -18.53 -0.83 -20.49
N ALA A 31 -17.30 -1.28 -20.72
CA ALA A 31 -16.85 -1.77 -22.03
C ALA A 31 -17.66 -3.00 -22.48
N ILE A 32 -17.96 -3.92 -21.56
CA ILE A 32 -18.81 -5.09 -21.83
C ILE A 32 -20.25 -4.64 -22.11
N ALA A 33 -20.83 -3.81 -21.24
CA ALA A 33 -22.22 -3.34 -21.39
C ALA A 33 -22.45 -2.52 -22.67
N SER A 34 -21.44 -1.82 -23.15
CA SER A 34 -21.51 -0.97 -24.34
C SER A 34 -21.10 -1.70 -25.63
N ASN A 35 -20.90 -3.03 -25.60
CA ASN A 35 -20.45 -3.83 -26.75
C ASN A 35 -19.22 -3.25 -27.46
N VAL A 36 -18.27 -2.73 -26.69
CA VAL A 36 -17.00 -2.18 -27.21
C VAL A 36 -16.10 -3.30 -27.74
N PHE A 37 -16.22 -4.50 -27.19
CA PHE A 37 -15.48 -5.67 -27.65
C PHE A 37 -16.15 -6.32 -28.86
N VAL A 38 -15.34 -6.63 -29.88
CA VAL A 38 -15.75 -7.45 -31.01
C VAL A 38 -15.50 -8.91 -30.63
N MET A 39 -16.57 -9.69 -30.47
CA MET A 39 -16.50 -11.11 -30.12
C MET A 39 -16.72 -11.96 -31.36
N THR A 40 -15.90 -13.01 -31.52
CA THR A 40 -16.13 -14.10 -32.48
C THR A 40 -16.22 -15.40 -31.71
N GLY A 41 -17.46 -15.87 -31.50
CA GLY A 41 -17.72 -16.97 -30.55
C GLY A 41 -17.45 -16.53 -29.10
N ASN A 42 -16.58 -17.25 -28.39
CA ASN A 42 -16.19 -16.94 -27.00
C ASN A 42 -14.92 -16.07 -26.90
N ASP A 43 -14.30 -15.73 -28.02
CA ASP A 43 -13.03 -15.00 -28.04
C ASP A 43 -13.23 -13.52 -28.36
N ILE A 44 -12.49 -12.65 -27.65
CA ILE A 44 -12.40 -11.23 -27.95
C ILE A 44 -11.39 -11.06 -29.08
N THR A 45 -11.87 -10.73 -30.30
CA THR A 45 -11.02 -10.60 -31.48
C THR A 45 -10.61 -9.16 -31.80
N GLY A 46 -11.19 -8.19 -31.11
CA GLY A 46 -10.86 -6.79 -31.31
C GLY A 46 -11.64 -5.82 -30.47
N VAL A 47 -11.35 -4.55 -30.64
CA VAL A 47 -12.03 -3.44 -29.99
C VAL A 47 -12.64 -2.55 -31.06
N ARG A 48 -13.91 -2.21 -30.93
CA ARG A 48 -14.60 -1.29 -31.83
C ARG A 48 -14.00 0.10 -31.66
N SER A 49 -13.45 0.65 -32.73
CA SER A 49 -12.89 2.01 -32.73
C SER A 49 -14.00 3.04 -32.59
N SER A 50 -14.15 3.54 -31.34
CA SER A 50 -15.11 4.60 -31.00
C SER A 50 -14.49 5.52 -29.94
N GLY A 51 -14.99 6.76 -29.83
CA GLY A 51 -14.54 7.68 -28.75
C GLY A 51 -14.74 7.09 -27.37
N LEU A 52 -15.81 6.31 -27.18
CA LEU A 52 -16.08 5.60 -25.91
C LEU A 52 -14.98 4.55 -25.63
N ALA A 53 -14.56 3.77 -26.64
CA ALA A 53 -13.52 2.77 -26.45
C ALA A 53 -12.20 3.40 -26.00
N TRP A 54 -11.79 4.50 -26.62
CA TRP A 54 -10.58 5.22 -26.23
C TRP A 54 -10.66 5.82 -24.82
N SER A 55 -11.85 6.35 -24.45
CA SER A 55 -12.07 6.86 -23.10
C SER A 55 -11.99 5.75 -22.04
N LEU A 56 -12.52 4.56 -22.32
CA LEU A 56 -12.47 3.41 -21.41
C LEU A 56 -11.06 2.83 -21.30
N ILE A 57 -10.30 2.80 -22.40
CA ILE A 57 -8.88 2.42 -22.37
C ILE A 57 -8.10 3.41 -21.48
N GLY A 58 -8.31 4.71 -21.67
CA GLY A 58 -7.70 5.75 -20.84
C GLY A 58 -8.04 5.59 -19.36
N LEU A 59 -9.31 5.32 -19.04
CA LEU A 59 -9.76 5.08 -17.67
C LEU A 59 -9.11 3.83 -17.07
N GLY A 60 -9.00 2.76 -17.84
CA GLY A 60 -8.31 1.53 -17.44
C GLY A 60 -6.83 1.75 -17.15
N ILE A 61 -6.14 2.54 -17.99
CA ILE A 61 -4.74 2.92 -17.78
C ILE A 61 -4.59 3.73 -16.50
N VAL A 62 -5.44 4.73 -16.28
CA VAL A 62 -5.42 5.54 -15.04
C VAL A 62 -5.67 4.65 -13.82
N GLY A 63 -6.64 3.74 -13.88
CA GLY A 63 -6.89 2.77 -12.83
C GLY A 63 -5.67 1.89 -12.54
N GLY A 64 -5.04 1.35 -13.59
CA GLY A 64 -3.82 0.54 -13.49
C GLY A 64 -2.64 1.30 -12.89
N LEU A 65 -2.40 2.54 -13.32
CA LEU A 65 -1.34 3.40 -12.77
C LEU A 65 -1.61 3.75 -11.30
N THR A 66 -2.87 3.96 -10.93
CA THR A 66 -3.27 4.23 -9.54
C THR A 66 -3.01 3.02 -8.66
N ILE A 67 -3.31 1.81 -9.13
CA ILE A 67 -2.98 0.56 -8.42
C ILE A 67 -1.46 0.43 -8.26
N ALA A 68 -0.70 0.61 -9.33
CA ALA A 68 0.76 0.50 -9.30
C ALA A 68 1.38 1.50 -8.32
N GLY A 69 0.94 2.77 -8.35
CA GLY A 69 1.35 3.80 -7.40
C GLY A 69 1.01 3.44 -5.95
N GLY A 70 -0.17 2.88 -5.72
CA GLY A 70 -0.59 2.38 -4.41
C GLY A 70 0.29 1.24 -3.90
N LEU A 71 0.61 0.27 -4.76
CA LEU A 71 1.50 -0.86 -4.41
C LEU A 71 2.91 -0.39 -4.08
N ILE A 72 3.48 0.52 -4.88
CA ILE A 72 4.81 1.10 -4.62
C ILE A 72 4.81 1.85 -3.28
N SER A 73 3.77 2.66 -3.01
CA SER A 73 3.63 3.39 -1.75
C SER A 73 3.49 2.44 -0.55
N GLY A 74 2.76 1.33 -0.71
CA GLY A 74 2.65 0.28 0.30
C GLY A 74 4.00 -0.38 0.60
N LEU A 75 4.79 -0.66 -0.43
CA LEU A 75 6.12 -1.25 -0.33
C LEU A 75 7.09 -0.30 0.39
N LEU A 76 7.07 1.00 0.05
CA LEU A 76 7.85 2.03 0.73
C LEU A 76 7.46 2.15 2.21
N SER A 77 6.16 2.05 2.51
CA SER A 77 5.65 2.05 3.88
C SER A 77 6.17 0.85 4.67
N TRP A 78 6.18 -0.36 4.09
CA TRP A 78 6.71 -1.57 4.71
C TRP A 78 8.23 -1.46 4.96
N ILE A 79 9.01 -0.98 3.98
CA ILE A 79 10.44 -0.72 4.15
C ILE A 79 10.65 0.32 5.26
N GLY A 80 9.84 1.37 5.31
CA GLY A 80 9.89 2.39 6.36
C GLY A 80 9.63 1.82 7.76
N ALA A 81 8.68 0.88 7.87
CA ALA A 81 8.42 0.15 9.13
C ALA A 81 9.60 -0.72 9.53
N LEU A 82 10.20 -1.46 8.60
CA LEU A 82 11.41 -2.26 8.83
C LEU A 82 12.58 -1.41 9.32
N LEU A 83 12.86 -0.29 8.67
CA LEU A 83 13.92 0.63 9.07
C LEU A 83 13.66 1.25 10.44
N ASN A 84 12.40 1.54 10.76
CA ASN A 84 12.03 2.08 12.05
C ASN A 84 12.23 1.04 13.18
N THR A 85 11.86 -0.22 12.93
CA THR A 85 12.05 -1.31 13.90
C THR A 85 13.51 -1.74 14.04
N TRP A 86 14.34 -1.59 13.00
CA TRP A 86 15.78 -1.82 13.08
C TRP A 86 16.48 -0.87 14.07
N GLN A 87 16.04 0.39 14.12
CA GLN A 87 16.62 1.42 15.01
C GLN A 87 16.17 1.28 16.47
N ILE A 88 15.10 0.56 16.71
CA ILE A 88 14.58 0.28 18.05
C ILE A 88 15.03 -1.13 18.41
N GLU A 89 15.55 -1.36 19.62
CA GLU A 89 16.11 -2.66 20.09
C GLU A 89 15.13 -3.85 20.06
N SER A 90 13.95 -3.69 19.50
CA SER A 90 12.94 -4.76 19.39
C SER A 90 13.18 -5.63 18.15
N LYS A 91 14.24 -6.44 18.20
CA LYS A 91 14.60 -7.39 17.13
C LYS A 91 13.44 -8.32 16.73
N ALA A 92 12.56 -8.63 17.68
CA ALA A 92 11.40 -9.49 17.45
C ALA A 92 10.41 -8.86 16.43
N TRP A 93 10.14 -7.55 16.51
CA TRP A 93 9.29 -6.86 15.56
C TRP A 93 9.90 -6.78 14.16
N PHE A 94 11.21 -6.56 14.08
CA PHE A 94 11.92 -6.56 12.81
C PHE A 94 11.84 -7.92 12.12
N VAL A 95 12.15 -9.00 12.83
CA VAL A 95 12.09 -10.36 12.29
C VAL A 95 10.66 -10.75 11.90
N GLY A 96 9.67 -10.39 12.73
CA GLY A 96 8.26 -10.63 12.43
C GLY A 96 7.78 -9.92 11.15
N LEU A 97 8.08 -8.62 11.01
CA LEU A 97 7.76 -7.85 9.81
C LEU A 97 8.47 -8.37 8.56
N LEU A 98 9.74 -8.77 8.71
CA LEU A 98 10.53 -9.32 7.61
C LEU A 98 9.97 -10.66 7.14
N LEU A 99 9.75 -11.61 8.05
CA LEU A 99 9.22 -12.94 7.74
C LEU A 99 7.83 -12.84 7.12
N LEU A 100 6.91 -12.11 7.75
CA LEU A 100 5.56 -11.93 7.22
C LEU A 100 5.57 -11.23 5.85
N GLY A 101 6.49 -10.28 5.63
CA GLY A 101 6.64 -9.64 4.33
C GLY A 101 7.10 -10.59 3.23
N ILE A 102 8.11 -11.44 3.52
CA ILE A 102 8.63 -12.44 2.56
C ILE A 102 7.57 -13.49 2.22
N PHE A 103 6.76 -13.92 3.20
CA PHE A 103 5.67 -14.88 3.00
C PHE A 103 4.40 -14.26 2.38
N ASN A 104 4.47 -13.05 1.82
CA ASN A 104 3.35 -12.32 1.21
C ASN A 104 2.24 -11.91 2.20
N PHE A 105 2.49 -11.99 3.50
CA PHE A 105 1.62 -11.50 4.57
C PHE A 105 2.00 -10.08 5.04
N GLY A 106 2.71 -9.31 4.21
CA GLY A 106 3.16 -7.95 4.53
C GLY A 106 2.01 -7.02 4.94
N PHE A 107 0.82 -7.22 4.37
CA PHE A 107 -0.39 -6.48 4.74
C PHE A 107 -0.79 -6.75 6.20
N VAL A 108 -0.81 -8.02 6.61
CA VAL A 108 -1.14 -8.44 7.99
C VAL A 108 -0.08 -7.92 8.97
N ALA A 109 1.20 -8.01 8.59
CA ALA A 109 2.32 -7.47 9.36
C ALA A 109 2.19 -5.96 9.58
N MET A 110 1.78 -5.22 8.56
CA MET A 110 1.58 -3.77 8.65
C MET A 110 0.40 -3.40 9.55
N ILE A 111 -0.71 -4.14 9.49
CA ILE A 111 -1.84 -3.95 10.42
C ILE A 111 -1.39 -4.20 11.86
N ALA A 112 -0.69 -5.32 12.12
CA ALA A 112 -0.14 -5.63 13.43
C ALA A 112 0.81 -4.53 13.93
N TYR A 113 1.69 -4.01 13.06
CA TYR A 113 2.58 -2.91 13.38
C TYR A 113 1.84 -1.61 13.70
N LEU A 114 0.77 -1.28 12.97
CA LEU A 114 -0.04 -0.09 13.26
C LEU A 114 -0.69 -0.17 14.64
N VAL A 115 -1.21 -1.34 15.00
CA VAL A 115 -1.97 -1.56 16.26
C VAL A 115 -1.02 -1.68 17.46
N ALA A 116 0.03 -2.46 17.36
CA ALA A 116 0.88 -2.86 18.48
C ALA A 116 2.37 -2.53 18.31
N GLY A 117 2.76 -1.92 17.18
CA GLY A 117 4.16 -1.61 16.89
C GLY A 117 4.73 -0.51 17.79
N PRO A 118 6.03 -0.56 18.12
CA PRO A 118 6.68 0.40 18.99
C PRO A 118 6.73 1.81 18.38
N ASP A 119 6.42 2.81 19.19
CA ASP A 119 6.56 4.21 18.83
C ASP A 119 8.00 4.67 19.01
N GLY A 120 8.64 5.15 17.91
CA GLY A 120 10.03 5.67 17.93
C GLY A 120 10.24 6.92 18.82
N THR A 121 9.16 7.47 19.38
CA THR A 121 9.19 8.67 20.24
C THR A 121 9.54 8.39 21.70
N ALA A 122 9.57 7.12 22.12
CA ALA A 122 9.86 6.77 23.53
C ALA A 122 11.33 6.97 23.95
N ARG A 123 12.22 7.41 23.05
CA ARG A 123 13.67 7.58 23.33
C ARG A 123 14.10 8.97 23.79
N ILE A 124 13.19 9.91 23.99
CA ILE A 124 13.54 11.25 24.53
C ILE A 124 13.01 11.41 25.95
N ALA A 125 13.21 10.42 26.80
CA ALA A 125 13.27 10.69 28.22
C ALA A 125 14.71 11.15 28.54
N PRO A 126 14.91 12.38 28.99
CA PRO A 126 16.26 12.84 29.33
C PRO A 126 16.79 11.94 30.46
N ARG A 127 17.92 11.33 30.23
CA ARG A 127 18.68 10.53 31.21
C ARG A 127 19.15 11.38 32.39
N SER A 128 18.78 12.64 32.42
CA SER A 128 19.14 13.64 33.42
C SER A 128 18.36 13.51 34.76
N ALA A 129 17.33 12.65 34.81
CA ALA A 129 16.55 12.49 36.04
C ALA A 129 17.14 11.45 37.04
N LEU A 130 18.25 10.79 36.69
CA LEU A 130 18.92 9.81 37.52
C LEU A 130 20.34 10.25 37.95
N ALA A 131 20.62 11.56 38.00
CA ALA A 131 21.79 12.01 38.75
C ALA A 131 21.53 11.80 40.24
N PRO A 132 22.33 10.96 40.93
CA PRO A 132 22.20 10.85 42.37
C PRO A 132 22.51 12.19 43.00
N THR A 133 21.60 12.66 43.83
CA THR A 133 21.81 13.86 44.65
C THR A 133 23.07 13.60 45.49
N PRO A 134 24.13 14.42 45.39
CA PRO A 134 25.24 14.26 46.31
C PRO A 134 24.74 14.55 47.72
N ALA A 135 25.00 13.62 48.59
CA ALA A 135 24.71 13.76 50.02
C ALA A 135 25.57 14.84 50.65
#